data_c3f54264c14a8695b09dd55f545574f2
#
_entry.id   c3f54264c14a8695b09dd55f545574f2
#
_cell.length_a   1.000
_cell.length_b   1.000
_cell.length_c   1.000
_cell.angle_alpha   90.00
_cell.angle_beta   90.00
_cell.angle_gamma   90.00
#
_symmetry.space_group_name_H-M   'P 1'
#
loop_
_entity.id
_entity.type
_entity.pdbx_description
1 polymer ?
#
loop_
_entity_poly.entity_id
_entity_poly.type
_entity_poly.pdbx_seq_one_letter_code
_entity_poly.pdbx_strand_id
1 'polypeptide(L)'
;MSRNRSTTVKKYSKLLKEDRDWDWAYMLELEQFKLKRMSKYFAESQLVRGWEQMVSEINLCIKLIDVVMERDQKGYLYNNTKKLPYINSKNWKRFISRHPESINDYYLDDLRQAKALHLYNLIRTYRMRSWWD
;
A
#
# COMPACT_ATOMS: atom_id res chain seq x y z
N MET A 1 -18.34 22.09 7.13
CA MET A 1 -19.05 21.55 7.82
C MET A 1 -18.51 20.62 8.62
N SER A 2 -18.66 20.64 9.67
CA SER A 2 -18.00 19.87 10.55
C SER A 2 -18.59 18.59 10.68
N ARG A 3 -19.52 18.37 9.97
CA ARG A 3 -20.12 17.32 10.09
C ARG A 3 -19.45 16.25 10.49
N ASN A 4 -19.60 15.49 11.03
CA ASN A 4 -19.06 14.21 11.12
C ASN A 4 -17.78 14.01 11.82
N ARG A 5 -17.36 14.92 12.66
CA ARG A 5 -16.21 14.64 13.49
C ARG A 5 -16.45 13.41 14.35
N SER A 6 -17.64 13.30 14.96
CA SER A 6 -17.93 12.13 15.78
C SER A 6 -17.99 10.87 14.93
N THR A 7 -18.50 10.96 13.72
CA THR A 7 -18.55 9.82 12.83
C THR A 7 -17.14 9.42 12.38
N THR A 8 -16.28 10.40 12.13
CA THR A 8 -14.90 10.12 11.76
C THR A 8 -14.18 9.42 12.90
N VAL A 9 -14.37 9.90 14.12
CA VAL A 9 -13.77 9.27 15.30
C VAL A 9 -14.24 7.83 15.42
N LYS A 10 -15.52 7.58 15.21
CA LYS A 10 -16.04 6.23 15.26
C LYS A 10 -15.41 5.33 14.23
N LYS A 11 -15.19 5.83 13.03
CA LYS A 11 -14.57 5.04 11.96
C LYS A 11 -13.15 4.63 12.29
N TYR A 12 -12.40 5.51 12.95
CA TYR A 12 -11.04 5.17 13.35
C TYR A 12 -11.00 4.35 14.64
N SER A 13 -12.04 4.44 15.44
CA SER A 13 -12.05 3.85 16.76
C SER A 13 -11.84 2.34 16.74
N LYS A 14 -12.48 1.66 15.82
CA LYS A 14 -12.34 0.22 15.71
C LYS A 14 -10.90 -0.16 15.38
N LEU A 15 -10.28 0.57 14.48
CA LEU A 15 -8.90 0.32 14.08
C LEU A 15 -7.97 0.54 15.28
N LEU A 16 -8.19 1.60 16.01
CA LEU A 16 -7.35 1.93 17.16
C LEU A 16 -7.47 0.91 18.27
N LYS A 17 -8.64 0.33 18.44
CA LYS A 17 -8.83 -0.67 19.49
C LYS A 17 -8.08 -1.96 19.24
N GLU A 18 -7.75 -2.23 17.97
CA GLU A 18 -7.04 -3.43 17.61
C GLU A 18 -5.53 -3.22 17.57
N ASP A 19 -5.08 -1.99 17.77
CA ASP A 19 -3.67 -1.67 17.71
C ASP A 19 -2.93 -2.26 18.88
N ARG A 20 -1.71 -2.67 18.64
CA ARG A 20 -0.82 -3.19 19.66
C ARG A 20 0.47 -2.39 19.58
N ASP A 21 0.91 -1.89 20.71
CA ASP A 21 2.04 -0.96 20.77
C ASP A 21 3.30 -1.46 20.07
N TRP A 22 3.48 -2.75 19.99
CA TRP A 22 4.67 -3.30 19.38
C TRP A 22 4.49 -3.69 17.91
N ASP A 23 3.29 -3.55 17.38
CA ASP A 23 2.99 -4.08 16.04
C ASP A 23 3.18 -2.99 14.99
N TRP A 24 4.35 -2.95 14.38
CA TRP A 24 4.65 -1.94 13.36
C TRP A 24 3.66 -1.97 12.20
N ALA A 25 3.05 -3.11 11.95
CA ALA A 25 2.12 -3.23 10.84
C ALA A 25 0.92 -2.31 11.00
N TYR A 26 0.57 -1.94 12.22
CA TYR A 26 -0.52 -1.02 12.40
C TYR A 26 -0.22 0.39 11.91
N MET A 27 1.05 0.74 11.72
CA MET A 27 1.38 1.99 11.04
C MET A 27 0.80 1.97 9.64
N LEU A 28 0.95 0.84 8.94
CA LEU A 28 0.42 0.69 7.59
C LEU A 28 -1.11 0.56 7.60
N GLU A 29 -1.66 -0.06 8.64
CA GLU A 29 -3.11 -0.15 8.78
C GLU A 29 -3.73 1.25 8.84
N LEU A 30 -3.16 2.11 9.65
CA LEU A 30 -3.65 3.48 9.78
C LEU A 30 -3.48 4.24 8.46
N GLU A 31 -2.34 4.09 7.83
CA GLU A 31 -2.09 4.78 6.55
C GLU A 31 -3.04 4.28 5.47
N GLN A 32 -3.27 2.98 5.39
CA GLN A 32 -4.17 2.45 4.39
C GLN A 32 -5.61 2.91 4.63
N PHE A 33 -6.02 2.96 5.88
CA PHE A 33 -7.35 3.44 6.22
C PHE A 33 -7.52 4.89 5.74
N LYS A 34 -6.52 5.72 6.01
CA LYS A 34 -6.55 7.12 5.57
C LYS A 34 -6.54 7.21 4.04
N LEU A 35 -5.71 6.41 3.38
CA LEU A 35 -5.64 6.40 1.93
C LEU A 35 -6.98 6.03 1.28
N LYS A 36 -7.68 5.08 1.85
CA LYS A 36 -9.01 4.70 1.36
C LYS A 36 -9.99 5.85 1.47
N ARG A 37 -9.94 6.58 2.57
CA ARG A 37 -10.81 7.74 2.76
C ARG A 37 -10.46 8.84 1.77
N MET A 38 -9.17 9.08 1.52
CA MET A 38 -8.71 10.07 0.56
C MET A 38 -9.12 9.70 -0.86
N SER A 39 -8.94 8.45 -1.23
CA SER A 39 -9.33 7.98 -2.56
C SER A 39 -10.81 8.22 -2.81
N LYS A 40 -11.63 7.88 -1.84
CA LYS A 40 -13.07 8.08 -1.94
C LYS A 40 -13.41 9.56 -2.06
N TYR A 41 -12.80 10.39 -1.21
CA TYR A 41 -13.06 11.82 -1.22
C TYR A 41 -12.71 12.45 -2.57
N PHE A 42 -11.51 12.19 -3.08
CA PHE A 42 -11.08 12.79 -4.33
C PHE A 42 -11.87 12.28 -5.53
N ALA A 43 -12.24 11.00 -5.52
CA ALA A 43 -13.03 10.43 -6.61
C ALA A 43 -14.45 10.99 -6.61
N GLU A 44 -15.03 11.22 -5.45
CA GLU A 44 -16.39 11.73 -5.36
C GLU A 44 -16.47 13.22 -5.58
N SER A 45 -15.53 13.99 -5.03
CA SER A 45 -15.60 15.45 -5.13
C SER A 45 -15.10 15.95 -6.47
N GLN A 46 -14.09 15.33 -7.01
CA GLN A 46 -13.47 15.72 -8.29
C GLN A 46 -13.10 17.21 -8.34
N LEU A 47 -12.79 17.77 -7.17
CA LEU A 47 -12.50 19.19 -7.08
C LEU A 47 -11.09 19.56 -7.47
N VAL A 48 -10.16 18.66 -7.34
CA VAL A 48 -8.77 18.95 -7.59
C VAL A 48 -8.42 18.58 -9.02
N ARG A 49 -7.74 19.50 -9.71
CA ARG A 49 -7.29 19.22 -11.07
C ARG A 49 -6.33 18.05 -11.04
N GLY A 50 -6.51 17.10 -11.92
CA GLY A 50 -5.67 15.90 -11.94
C GLY A 50 -6.09 14.85 -10.92
N TRP A 51 -7.32 14.93 -10.43
CA TRP A 51 -7.79 14.01 -9.42
C TRP A 51 -7.73 12.54 -9.86
N GLU A 52 -7.88 12.26 -11.14
CA GLU A 52 -7.84 10.88 -11.63
C GLU A 52 -6.46 10.27 -11.39
N GLN A 53 -5.41 11.02 -11.67
CA GLN A 53 -4.06 10.53 -11.43
C GLN A 53 -3.80 10.38 -9.94
N MET A 54 -4.25 11.33 -9.14
CA MET A 54 -4.10 11.23 -7.69
C MET A 54 -4.78 9.99 -7.14
N VAL A 55 -6.02 9.73 -7.56
CA VAL A 55 -6.76 8.56 -7.12
C VAL A 55 -6.05 7.28 -7.57
N SER A 56 -5.52 7.26 -8.77
CA SER A 56 -4.77 6.12 -9.27
C SER A 56 -3.54 5.84 -8.41
N GLU A 57 -2.79 6.88 -8.06
CA GLU A 57 -1.60 6.74 -7.22
C GLU A 57 -1.98 6.28 -5.81
N ILE A 58 -3.03 6.85 -5.25
CA ILE A 58 -3.50 6.46 -3.92
C ILE A 58 -3.97 5.01 -3.93
N ASN A 59 -4.71 4.61 -4.95
CA ASN A 59 -5.18 3.24 -5.05
C ASN A 59 -4.03 2.25 -5.22
N LEU A 60 -2.97 2.64 -5.92
CA LEU A 60 -1.78 1.81 -6.01
C LEU A 60 -1.15 1.63 -4.63
N CYS A 61 -1.07 2.70 -3.85
CA CYS A 61 -0.55 2.60 -2.48
C CYS A 61 -1.39 1.64 -1.63
N ILE A 62 -2.71 1.70 -1.77
CA ILE A 62 -3.59 0.80 -1.04
C ILE A 62 -3.29 -0.66 -1.40
N LYS A 63 -3.10 -0.93 -2.69
CA LYS A 63 -2.77 -2.28 -3.14
C LYS A 63 -1.41 -2.73 -2.66
N LEU A 64 -0.43 -1.83 -2.66
CA LEU A 64 0.91 -2.18 -2.18
C LEU A 64 0.89 -2.53 -0.70
N ILE A 65 0.11 -1.80 0.09
CA ILE A 65 -0.04 -2.13 1.51
C ILE A 65 -0.69 -3.50 1.67
N ASP A 66 -1.69 -3.82 0.85
CA ASP A 66 -2.29 -5.15 0.91
C ASP A 66 -1.26 -6.25 0.62
N VAL A 67 -0.33 -6.02 -0.30
CA VAL A 67 0.74 -6.96 -0.57
C VAL A 67 1.64 -7.12 0.66
N VAL A 68 2.03 -6.01 1.27
CA VAL A 68 2.87 -6.06 2.47
C VAL A 68 2.19 -6.82 3.60
N MET A 69 0.89 -6.67 3.72
CA MET A 69 0.12 -7.30 4.79
C MET A 69 -0.41 -8.67 4.39
N GLU A 70 -0.05 -9.15 3.21
CA GLU A 70 -0.48 -10.44 2.68
C GLU A 70 -2.00 -10.57 2.56
N ARG A 71 -2.67 -9.47 2.26
CA ARG A 71 -4.12 -9.51 2.12
C ARG A 71 -4.59 -9.63 0.69
N ASP A 72 -3.65 -9.51 -0.25
CA ASP A 72 -4.04 -9.54 -1.64
C ASP A 72 -4.06 -10.93 -2.18
N GLN A 73 -3.64 -11.88 -1.45
CA GLN A 73 -3.25 -12.95 -1.80
C GLN A 73 -3.85 -13.88 -2.24
N LYS A 74 -4.30 -13.99 -2.72
CA LYS A 74 -4.83 -14.86 -3.19
C LYS A 74 -4.00 -15.80 -3.68
N GLY A 75 -3.06 -15.92 -3.75
CA GLY A 75 -2.43 -16.83 -4.19
C GLY A 75 -1.18 -16.86 -3.98
N TYR A 76 -0.41 -17.31 -4.60
CA TYR A 76 0.78 -17.43 -4.41
C TYR A 76 1.53 -16.70 -5.17
N LEU A 77 2.19 -16.13 -4.58
CA LEU A 77 2.92 -15.18 -5.03
C LEU A 77 4.01 -15.56 -5.85
N TYR A 78 4.81 -16.47 -5.55
CA TYR A 78 5.94 -16.85 -6.38
C TYR A 78 5.48 -17.39 -7.73
N ASN A 79 4.32 -17.93 -7.80
CA ASN A 79 3.79 -18.39 -9.07
C ASN A 79 3.31 -17.24 -9.92
N ASN A 80 3.04 -16.10 -9.30
CA ASN A 80 2.48 -14.96 -9.98
C ASN A 80 3.39 -13.76 -10.04
N THR A 81 4.64 -13.88 -9.62
CA THR A 81 5.53 -12.73 -9.56
C THR A 81 5.72 -12.06 -10.90
N LYS A 82 5.68 -12.83 -11.99
CA LYS A 82 5.85 -12.25 -13.32
C LYS A 82 4.67 -11.37 -13.70
N LYS A 83 3.55 -11.50 -13.02
CA LYS A 83 2.36 -10.74 -13.34
C LYS A 83 2.21 -9.50 -12.47
N LEU A 84 3.13 -9.28 -11.55
CA LEU A 84 3.04 -8.12 -10.69
C LEU A 84 3.59 -6.92 -11.42
N PRO A 85 2.79 -5.88 -11.62
CA PRO A 85 3.17 -4.78 -12.50
C PRO A 85 4.37 -3.99 -12.03
N TYR A 86 4.65 -3.99 -10.73
CA TYR A 86 5.75 -3.22 -10.19
C TYR A 86 7.03 -4.04 -10.04
N ILE A 87 7.03 -5.30 -10.45
CA ILE A 87 8.23 -6.11 -10.41
C ILE A 87 8.62 -6.42 -11.83
N ASN A 88 9.54 -5.64 -12.38
CA ASN A 88 9.99 -5.90 -13.74
C ASN A 88 11.15 -6.90 -13.72
N SER A 89 11.40 -7.51 -14.86
CA SER A 89 12.37 -8.60 -14.93
C SER A 89 13.79 -8.17 -14.55
N LYS A 90 14.18 -6.96 -14.89
CA LYS A 90 15.53 -6.48 -14.56
C LYS A 90 15.70 -6.31 -13.04
N ASN A 91 14.74 -5.68 -12.41
CA ASN A 91 14.81 -5.47 -10.95
C ASN A 91 14.73 -6.79 -10.21
N TRP A 92 13.89 -7.70 -10.70
CA TRP A 92 13.72 -9.00 -10.10
C TRP A 92 15.00 -9.82 -10.18
N LYS A 93 15.63 -9.84 -11.35
CA LYS A 93 16.88 -10.56 -11.52
C LYS A 93 17.99 -10.00 -10.63
N ARG A 94 18.05 -8.68 -10.51
CA ARG A 94 19.04 -8.05 -9.63
C ARG A 94 18.79 -8.44 -8.16
N PHE A 95 17.55 -8.49 -7.79
CA PHE A 95 17.17 -8.84 -6.42
C PHE A 95 17.57 -10.29 -6.13
N ILE A 96 17.23 -11.21 -7.04
CA ILE A 96 17.53 -12.61 -6.88
C ILE A 96 19.05 -12.84 -6.83
N SER A 97 19.82 -12.12 -7.65
CA SER A 97 21.27 -12.29 -7.65
C SER A 97 21.92 -11.87 -6.34
N ARG A 98 21.29 -10.95 -5.61
CA ARG A 98 21.79 -10.53 -4.30
C ARG A 98 21.35 -11.48 -3.19
N HIS A 99 20.41 -12.36 -3.47
CA HIS A 99 19.86 -13.27 -2.47
C HIS A 99 19.75 -14.67 -3.08
N PRO A 100 20.89 -15.25 -3.47
CA PRO A 100 20.85 -16.52 -4.19
C PRO A 100 20.26 -17.68 -3.40
N GLU A 101 20.27 -17.58 -2.07
CA GLU A 101 19.74 -18.65 -1.25
C GLU A 101 18.24 -18.59 -1.15
N SER A 102 17.63 -17.63 -1.81
CA SER A 102 16.26 -17.40 -1.52
C SER A 102 15.34 -17.80 -2.62
N ILE A 103 15.56 -18.87 -3.26
CA ILE A 103 14.69 -19.27 -4.35
C ILE A 103 13.70 -20.30 -3.86
N ASN A 104 13.28 -20.23 -2.64
CA ASN A 104 12.17 -21.05 -2.16
C ASN A 104 10.94 -20.15 -1.98
N ASP A 105 9.79 -20.76 -1.85
CA ASP A 105 8.52 -20.05 -1.80
C ASP A 105 8.45 -19.02 -0.69
N TYR A 106 8.93 -19.38 0.48
CA TYR A 106 8.89 -18.49 1.64
C TYR A 106 9.70 -17.23 1.37
N TYR A 107 10.85 -17.40 0.76
CA TYR A 107 11.72 -16.29 0.50
C TYR A 107 11.17 -15.39 -0.57
N LEU A 108 10.50 -15.96 -1.59
CA LEU A 108 9.89 -15.15 -2.64
C LEU A 108 8.77 -14.29 -2.08
N ASP A 109 8.02 -14.79 -1.12
CA ASP A 109 6.99 -13.99 -0.46
C ASP A 109 7.61 -12.83 0.31
N ASP A 110 8.68 -13.07 1.04
CA ASP A 110 9.38 -12.03 1.76
C ASP A 110 9.91 -10.97 0.81
N LEU A 111 10.50 -11.39 -0.31
CA LEU A 111 11.03 -10.46 -1.29
C LEU A 111 9.92 -9.62 -1.91
N ARG A 112 8.79 -10.23 -2.17
CA ARG A 112 7.65 -9.53 -2.73
C ARG A 112 7.12 -8.48 -1.75
N GLN A 113 7.02 -8.83 -0.49
CA GLN A 113 6.57 -7.88 0.52
C GLN A 113 7.55 -6.74 0.68
N ALA A 114 8.84 -7.04 0.72
CA ALA A 114 9.86 -6.01 0.83
C ALA A 114 9.84 -5.07 -0.37
N LYS A 115 9.64 -5.62 -1.57
CA LYS A 115 9.54 -4.82 -2.78
C LYS A 115 8.31 -3.92 -2.75
N ALA A 116 7.18 -4.44 -2.31
CA ALA A 116 5.96 -3.66 -2.21
C ALA A 116 6.11 -2.51 -1.22
N LEU A 117 6.74 -2.78 -0.08
CA LEU A 117 6.97 -1.74 0.92
C LEU A 117 7.90 -0.66 0.37
N HIS A 118 8.95 -1.08 -0.34
CA HIS A 118 9.88 -0.13 -0.95
C HIS A 118 9.16 0.77 -1.96
N LEU A 119 8.32 0.19 -2.82
CA LEU A 119 7.59 0.98 -3.81
C LEU A 119 6.59 1.92 -3.13
N TYR A 120 5.91 1.46 -2.09
CA TYR A 120 5.01 2.31 -1.34
C TYR A 120 5.78 3.50 -0.76
N ASN A 121 6.93 3.24 -0.17
CA ASN A 121 7.75 4.32 0.40
C ASN A 121 8.24 5.30 -0.65
N LEU A 122 8.52 4.84 -1.86
CA LEU A 122 8.91 5.75 -2.96
C LEU A 122 7.75 6.66 -3.34
N ILE A 123 6.56 6.12 -3.48
CA ILE A 123 5.39 6.94 -3.81
C ILE A 123 5.12 7.92 -2.67
N ARG A 124 5.20 7.45 -1.44
CA ARG A 124 4.98 8.28 -0.28
C ARG A 124 5.98 9.44 -0.24
N THR A 125 7.23 9.16 -0.57
CA THR A 125 8.28 10.17 -0.54
C THR A 125 8.13 11.21 -1.65
N TYR A 126 7.81 10.75 -2.86
CA TYR A 126 7.89 11.64 -4.02
C TYR A 126 6.54 12.15 -4.52
N ARG A 127 5.45 11.52 -4.14
CA ARG A 127 4.13 11.89 -4.67
C ARG A 127 3.13 12.37 -3.64
N MET A 128 3.24 11.88 -2.41
CA MET A 128 2.20 12.16 -1.41
C MET A 128 1.93 13.66 -1.23
N ARG A 129 2.97 14.47 -1.21
CA ARG A 129 2.77 15.89 -0.96
C ARG A 129 2.11 16.63 -2.12
N SER A 130 2.07 15.99 -3.30
CA SER A 130 1.40 16.62 -4.44
C SER A 130 -0.10 16.32 -4.46
N TRP A 131 -0.56 15.42 -3.61
CA TRP A 131 -1.98 15.13 -3.54
C TRP A 131 -2.68 16.28 -2.85
N TRP A 132 -3.67 16.79 -3.55
CA TRP A 132 -4.46 17.89 -3.06
C TRP A 132 -3.94 19.21 -3.63
N ASP A 133 -2.71 19.36 -3.88
CA ASP A 133 -2.22 20.57 -4.51
C ASP A 133 -2.36 20.48 -6.02
#